data_936e8a70c5d15dabcba366204a937a5b
#
_entry.id   936e8a70c5d15dabcba366204a937a5b
#
_cell.length_a   1.000
_cell.length_b   1.000
_cell.length_c   1.000
_cell.angle_alpha   90.00
_cell.angle_beta   90.00
_cell.angle_gamma   90.00
#
_symmetry.space_group_name_H-M   'P 1'
#
loop_
_entity.id
_entity.type
_entity.pdbx_description
1 polymer ?
#
loop_
_entity_poly.entity_id
_entity_poly.type
_entity_poly.pdbx_seq_one_letter_code
_entity_poly.pdbx_strand_id
1 'polypeptide(L)'
;MITSITNPAKSITTASLELEAIGESLWAVRRVGSSELVAEMGFTDFKSQGPAATLVIGNSVQGSMAWIAEGIRVVLDYALDEFKLGKVSARVSVEQLSLLAALEDFGFVEKSRSEGGKKIRLVADRWDYLRALAETEMLERLDDREWSFGFDSGRRRAGMCSYNDKKITVSKYLVLVHSVDDVMQTVLHEIAHALCGPKEGHSKKWLATAKKLGYRNDKYTGQEIAATYAPYKGLCPNGHEHFRYRKPSRLYSCQHCSNGYNSRYMIDWMARAS
;
A
#
# COMPACT_ATOMS: atom_id res chain seq x y z
N MET A 1 18.89 -8.37 -13.27
CA MET A 1 18.85 -7.47 -14.42
C MET A 1 17.43 -6.92 -14.50
N ILE A 2 17.19 -5.68 -14.08
CA ILE A 2 15.96 -4.97 -14.39
C ILE A 2 16.12 -4.48 -15.83
N THR A 3 15.76 -5.33 -16.76
CA THR A 3 15.66 -4.97 -18.17
C THR A 3 14.25 -4.46 -18.38
N SER A 4 14.14 -3.22 -18.78
CA SER A 4 12.96 -2.43 -19.13
C SER A 4 12.02 -2.08 -17.97
N ILE A 5 12.16 -0.86 -17.48
CA ILE A 5 11.07 -0.12 -16.86
C ILE A 5 9.99 -0.01 -17.94
N THR A 6 8.91 -0.75 -17.78
CA THR A 6 7.77 -0.66 -18.68
C THR A 6 7.26 0.78 -18.65
N ASN A 7 6.98 1.31 -19.82
CA ASN A 7 6.52 2.67 -20.11
C ASN A 7 5.56 3.16 -19.00
N PRO A 8 5.82 4.30 -18.32
CA PRO A 8 4.92 4.83 -17.31
C PRO A 8 3.54 5.00 -17.91
N ALA A 9 2.50 4.86 -17.10
CA ALA A 9 1.15 5.16 -17.54
C ALA A 9 1.16 6.52 -18.23
N LYS A 10 0.64 6.60 -19.46
CA LYS A 10 0.68 7.83 -20.25
C LYS A 10 0.06 9.02 -19.55
N SER A 11 -0.94 8.76 -18.71
CA SER A 11 -1.58 9.75 -17.86
C SER A 11 -2.17 9.10 -16.63
N ILE A 12 -2.14 9.81 -15.51
CA ILE A 12 -2.83 9.45 -14.26
C ILE A 12 -3.71 10.65 -13.89
N THR A 13 -4.98 10.42 -13.62
CA THR A 13 -5.92 11.49 -13.25
C THR A 13 -6.47 11.23 -11.85
N THR A 14 -6.45 12.26 -11.02
CA THR A 14 -7.10 12.29 -9.71
C THR A 14 -8.33 13.21 -9.77
N ALA A 15 -8.93 13.52 -8.63
CA ALA A 15 -10.00 14.50 -8.57
C ALA A 15 -9.52 15.93 -8.91
N SER A 16 -8.26 16.26 -8.61
CA SER A 16 -7.70 17.62 -8.71
C SER A 16 -6.58 17.75 -9.72
N LEU A 17 -5.86 16.66 -10.04
CA LEU A 17 -4.64 16.68 -10.83
C LEU A 17 -4.69 15.72 -12.02
N GLU A 18 -4.00 16.15 -13.08
CA GLU A 18 -3.63 15.35 -14.24
C GLU A 18 -2.11 15.24 -14.29
N LEU A 19 -1.60 14.02 -14.31
CA LEU A 19 -0.19 13.71 -14.47
C LEU A 19 0.03 13.15 -15.86
N GLU A 20 0.75 13.87 -16.70
CA GLU A 20 1.12 13.47 -18.04
C GLU A 20 2.59 13.03 -18.08
N ALA A 21 2.86 11.83 -18.56
CA ALA A 21 4.22 11.33 -18.67
C ALA A 21 5.01 12.14 -19.72
N ILE A 22 6.11 12.75 -19.30
CA ILE A 22 7.07 13.52 -20.13
C ILE A 22 8.41 12.81 -20.26
N GLY A 23 8.57 11.65 -19.63
CA GLY A 23 9.75 10.79 -19.67
C GLY A 23 9.44 9.40 -19.14
N GLU A 24 10.45 8.53 -19.06
CA GLU A 24 10.30 7.14 -18.59
C GLU A 24 9.81 7.03 -17.12
N SER A 25 10.10 8.03 -16.31
CA SER A 25 9.77 8.08 -14.88
C SER A 25 9.53 9.51 -14.39
N LEU A 26 9.09 10.40 -15.28
CA LEU A 26 8.86 11.80 -14.99
C LEU A 26 7.49 12.21 -15.54
N TRP A 27 6.73 12.96 -14.75
CA TRP A 27 5.40 13.47 -15.10
C TRP A 27 5.33 14.98 -14.94
N ALA A 28 4.67 15.63 -15.90
CA ALA A 28 4.15 16.98 -15.74
C ALA A 28 2.82 16.89 -14.97
N VAL A 29 2.75 17.56 -13.83
CA VAL A 29 1.57 17.59 -12.94
C VAL A 29 0.84 18.89 -13.20
N ARG A 30 -0.43 18.80 -13.58
CA ARG A 30 -1.33 19.92 -13.87
C ARG A 30 -2.61 19.81 -13.07
N ARG A 31 -3.32 20.91 -12.93
CA ARG A 31 -4.68 20.89 -12.40
C ARG A 31 -5.64 20.35 -13.46
N VAL A 32 -6.63 19.57 -13.04
CA VAL A 32 -7.72 19.12 -13.91
C VAL A 32 -8.40 20.33 -14.58
N GLY A 33 -8.51 20.30 -15.90
CA GLY A 33 -9.11 21.36 -16.68
C GLY A 33 -8.28 22.65 -16.79
N SER A 34 -6.99 22.62 -16.46
CA SER A 34 -6.08 23.75 -16.56
C SER A 34 -4.78 23.36 -17.26
N SER A 35 -4.23 24.28 -18.07
CA SER A 35 -2.89 24.11 -18.64
C SER A 35 -1.75 24.48 -17.67
N GLU A 36 -2.09 25.03 -16.50
CA GLU A 36 -1.11 25.46 -15.50
C GLU A 36 -0.33 24.28 -14.95
N LEU A 37 1.01 24.38 -15.04
CA LEU A 37 1.94 23.38 -14.48
C LEU A 37 2.06 23.62 -12.97
N VAL A 38 1.70 22.60 -12.18
CA VAL A 38 1.89 22.61 -10.73
C VAL A 38 3.33 22.26 -10.39
N ALA A 39 3.85 21.18 -10.99
CA ALA A 39 5.23 20.74 -10.83
C ALA A 39 5.60 19.69 -11.88
N GLU A 40 6.89 19.41 -12.01
CA GLU A 40 7.38 18.19 -12.62
C GLU A 40 7.82 17.24 -11.50
N MET A 41 7.32 16.01 -11.49
CA MET A 41 7.62 15.04 -10.44
C MET A 41 7.97 13.69 -11.05
N GLY A 42 8.91 12.99 -10.44
CA GLY A 42 9.30 11.67 -10.91
C GLY A 42 10.50 11.09 -10.19
N PHE A 43 11.18 10.16 -10.84
CA PHE A 43 12.26 9.42 -10.22
C PHE A 43 13.50 9.36 -11.10
N THR A 44 14.66 9.43 -10.44
CA THR A 44 15.99 9.26 -11.03
C THR A 44 16.81 8.28 -10.19
N ASP A 45 18.05 8.03 -10.61
CA ASP A 45 19.03 7.22 -9.86
C ASP A 45 18.50 5.82 -9.49
N PHE A 46 17.77 5.17 -10.40
CA PHE A 46 17.36 3.79 -10.20
C PHE A 46 18.56 2.89 -9.96
N LYS A 47 18.60 2.22 -8.82
CA LYS A 47 19.71 1.35 -8.46
C LYS A 47 19.51 -0.04 -9.04
N SER A 48 20.55 -0.56 -9.69
CA SER A 48 20.60 -1.95 -10.19
C SER A 48 20.66 -3.00 -9.06
N GLN A 49 21.14 -2.61 -7.89
CA GLN A 49 21.20 -3.46 -6.70
C GLN A 49 20.15 -3.00 -5.67
N GLY A 50 18.96 -3.62 -5.76
CA GLY A 50 17.80 -3.33 -4.89
C GLY A 50 16.88 -2.25 -5.50
N PRO A 51 15.56 -2.38 -5.26
CA PRO A 51 14.55 -1.52 -5.83
C PRO A 51 14.51 -0.16 -5.12
N ALA A 52 15.40 0.76 -5.50
CA ALA A 52 15.48 2.10 -4.93
C ALA A 52 15.67 3.15 -6.01
N ALA A 53 15.07 4.33 -5.81
CA ALA A 53 15.21 5.50 -6.67
C ALA A 53 15.22 6.81 -5.88
N THR A 54 15.53 7.91 -6.54
CA THR A 54 15.47 9.26 -5.98
C THR A 54 14.25 9.98 -6.53
N LEU A 55 13.33 10.40 -5.66
CA LEU A 55 12.23 11.30 -6.00
C LEU A 55 12.79 12.67 -6.36
N VAL A 56 12.37 13.18 -7.50
CA VAL A 56 12.69 14.52 -8.01
C VAL A 56 11.39 15.32 -8.07
N ILE A 57 11.44 16.56 -7.55
CA ILE A 57 10.37 17.53 -7.66
C ILE A 57 10.99 18.77 -8.26
N GLY A 58 10.55 19.13 -9.47
CA GLY A 58 11.11 20.24 -10.23
C GLY A 58 10.91 21.60 -9.55
N ASN A 59 11.78 22.55 -9.91
CA ASN A 59 11.84 23.86 -9.30
C ASN A 59 10.65 24.79 -9.62
N SER A 60 9.80 24.43 -10.57
CA SER A 60 8.58 25.19 -10.93
C SER A 60 7.41 24.83 -10.04
N VAL A 61 7.59 24.93 -8.73
CA VAL A 61 6.51 24.71 -7.79
C VAL A 61 5.62 25.95 -7.81
N GLN A 62 4.62 25.94 -8.70
CA GLN A 62 3.55 26.93 -8.72
C GLN A 62 2.28 26.26 -8.19
N GLY A 63 1.73 26.77 -7.11
CA GLY A 63 0.47 26.27 -6.58
C GLY A 63 0.48 25.98 -5.08
N SER A 64 -0.66 25.49 -4.58
CA SER A 64 -0.79 25.17 -3.15
C SER A 64 -0.01 23.89 -2.80
N MET A 65 0.52 23.85 -1.59
CA MET A 65 1.19 22.64 -1.06
C MET A 65 0.27 21.42 -1.06
N ALA A 66 -1.06 21.61 -1.00
CA ALA A 66 -2.01 20.52 -1.11
C ALA A 66 -1.91 19.78 -2.45
N TRP A 67 -1.78 20.52 -3.57
CA TRP A 67 -1.58 19.88 -4.88
C TRP A 67 -0.21 19.23 -5.02
N ILE A 68 0.81 19.83 -4.42
CA ILE A 68 2.15 19.23 -4.38
C ILE A 68 2.13 17.90 -3.61
N ALA A 69 1.51 17.89 -2.43
CA ALA A 69 1.36 16.68 -1.61
C ALA A 69 0.54 15.59 -2.35
N GLU A 70 -0.58 15.97 -2.99
CA GLU A 70 -1.37 15.03 -3.81
C GLU A 70 -0.53 14.45 -4.95
N GLY A 71 0.24 15.26 -5.68
CA GLY A 71 1.13 14.82 -6.74
C GLY A 71 2.22 13.88 -6.23
N ILE A 72 2.87 14.21 -5.11
CA ILE A 72 3.86 13.35 -4.45
C ILE A 72 3.23 11.99 -4.11
N ARG A 73 2.04 11.98 -3.52
CA ARG A 73 1.33 10.74 -3.19
C ARG A 73 1.14 9.87 -4.43
N VAL A 74 0.60 10.44 -5.52
CA VAL A 74 0.33 9.70 -6.76
C VAL A 74 1.60 9.06 -7.34
N VAL A 75 2.70 9.82 -7.41
CA VAL A 75 3.95 9.28 -7.97
C VAL A 75 4.59 8.26 -7.03
N LEU A 76 4.45 8.40 -5.70
CA LEU A 76 4.92 7.41 -4.73
C LEU A 76 4.12 6.11 -4.82
N ASP A 77 2.79 6.17 -4.86
CA ASP A 77 1.92 5.00 -5.02
C ASP A 77 2.31 4.25 -6.30
N TYR A 78 2.44 4.97 -7.42
CA TYR A 78 2.88 4.39 -8.69
C TYR A 78 4.26 3.72 -8.59
N ALA A 79 5.22 4.39 -7.98
CA ALA A 79 6.58 3.87 -7.85
C ALA A 79 6.65 2.60 -6.98
N LEU A 80 5.91 2.58 -5.89
CA LEU A 80 5.87 1.43 -4.98
C LEU A 80 5.11 0.25 -5.58
N ASP A 81 4.09 0.52 -6.39
CA ASP A 81 3.22 -0.53 -6.94
C ASP A 81 3.67 -1.01 -8.33
N GLU A 82 4.08 -0.13 -9.24
CA GLU A 82 4.48 -0.50 -10.60
C GLU A 82 5.98 -0.75 -10.72
N PHE A 83 6.82 0.15 -10.20
CA PHE A 83 8.28 -0.04 -10.22
C PHE A 83 8.76 -0.97 -9.10
N LYS A 84 7.85 -1.39 -8.19
CA LYS A 84 8.17 -2.25 -7.04
C LYS A 84 9.33 -1.70 -6.21
N LEU A 85 9.41 -0.38 -6.07
CA LEU A 85 10.45 0.23 -5.26
C LEU A 85 10.27 -0.14 -3.78
N GLY A 86 11.31 -0.65 -3.16
CA GLY A 86 11.35 -0.92 -1.73
C GLY A 86 11.79 0.30 -0.92
N LYS A 87 12.44 1.28 -1.58
CA LYS A 87 12.98 2.48 -0.93
C LYS A 87 13.01 3.66 -1.89
N VAL A 88 12.59 4.82 -1.40
CA VAL A 88 12.66 6.10 -2.11
C VAL A 88 13.47 7.08 -1.29
N SER A 89 14.35 7.84 -1.95
CA SER A 89 15.06 8.96 -1.34
C SER A 89 14.66 10.27 -2.00
N ALA A 90 14.77 11.37 -1.27
CA ALA A 90 14.60 12.73 -1.78
C ALA A 90 15.74 13.62 -1.30
N ARG A 91 16.12 14.64 -2.08
CA ARG A 91 17.08 15.66 -1.69
C ARG A 91 16.41 17.02 -1.77
N VAL A 92 16.28 17.67 -0.63
CA VAL A 92 15.52 18.92 -0.46
C VAL A 92 16.41 19.97 0.18
N SER A 93 16.26 21.25 -0.22
CA SER A 93 16.93 22.36 0.46
C SER A 93 16.33 22.55 1.85
N VAL A 94 17.15 22.92 2.84
CA VAL A 94 16.70 23.28 4.19
C VAL A 94 15.74 24.46 4.20
N GLU A 95 15.74 25.27 3.15
CA GLU A 95 14.87 26.44 2.99
C GLU A 95 13.46 26.06 2.52
N GLN A 96 13.27 24.86 1.97
CA GLN A 96 11.98 24.36 1.46
C GLN A 96 11.17 23.68 2.58
N LEU A 97 10.87 24.45 3.65
CA LEU A 97 10.25 23.93 4.88
C LEU A 97 8.92 23.21 4.61
N SER A 98 8.07 23.76 3.75
CA SER A 98 6.76 23.15 3.43
C SER A 98 6.91 21.82 2.68
N LEU A 99 7.92 21.71 1.81
CA LEU A 99 8.19 20.45 1.11
C LEU A 99 8.80 19.41 2.05
N LEU A 100 9.66 19.85 2.99
CA LEU A 100 10.20 18.96 4.02
C LEU A 100 9.07 18.37 4.86
N ALA A 101 8.17 19.24 5.38
CA ALA A 101 7.01 18.79 6.15
C ALA A 101 6.13 17.83 5.36
N ALA A 102 5.81 18.12 4.09
CA ALA A 102 5.02 17.23 3.25
C ALA A 102 5.68 15.86 3.03
N LEU A 103 7.00 15.79 2.90
CA LEU A 103 7.71 14.52 2.79
C LEU A 103 7.73 13.75 4.12
N GLU A 104 7.88 14.45 5.25
CA GLU A 104 7.80 13.85 6.59
C GLU A 104 6.41 13.25 6.83
N ASP A 105 5.33 13.92 6.39
CA ASP A 105 3.96 13.40 6.43
C ASP A 105 3.77 12.12 5.59
N PHE A 106 4.65 11.85 4.63
CA PHE A 106 4.72 10.60 3.86
C PHE A 106 5.75 9.60 4.42
N GLY A 107 6.21 9.78 5.65
CA GLY A 107 7.10 8.84 6.32
C GLY A 107 8.58 8.97 5.92
N PHE A 108 8.96 10.04 5.21
CA PHE A 108 10.37 10.28 4.93
C PHE A 108 11.10 10.75 6.20
N VAL A 109 12.25 10.15 6.47
CA VAL A 109 13.10 10.53 7.59
C VAL A 109 14.46 11.01 7.12
N GLU A 110 15.01 12.02 7.79
CA GLU A 110 16.35 12.54 7.52
C GLU A 110 17.40 11.44 7.74
N LYS A 111 18.31 11.27 6.78
CA LYS A 111 19.43 10.35 6.87
C LYS A 111 20.80 11.05 6.84
N SER A 112 20.89 12.16 6.12
CA SER A 112 22.14 12.93 6.03
C SER A 112 21.92 14.32 5.52
N ARG A 113 22.89 15.20 5.77
CA ARG A 113 22.96 16.55 5.18
C ARG A 113 24.17 16.64 4.24
N SER A 114 24.06 17.52 3.24
CA SER A 114 25.21 17.88 2.39
C SER A 114 26.28 18.62 3.16
N GLU A 115 27.49 18.67 2.61
CA GLU A 115 28.52 19.55 3.11
C GLU A 115 28.02 21.01 3.13
N GLY A 116 28.21 21.71 4.24
CA GLY A 116 27.60 23.03 4.50
C GLY A 116 26.12 23.02 4.90
N GLY A 117 25.47 21.85 5.07
CA GLY A 117 24.15 21.71 5.67
C GLY A 117 22.97 22.21 4.84
N LYS A 118 23.18 22.66 3.61
CA LYS A 118 22.15 23.33 2.79
C LYS A 118 21.10 22.38 2.19
N LYS A 119 21.42 21.09 2.03
CA LYS A 119 20.50 20.09 1.50
C LYS A 119 20.38 18.92 2.45
N ILE A 120 19.16 18.45 2.63
CA ILE A 120 18.81 17.29 3.43
C ILE A 120 18.51 16.13 2.48
N ARG A 121 19.05 14.96 2.79
CA ARG A 121 18.64 13.70 2.17
C ARG A 121 17.67 12.99 3.09
N LEU A 122 16.44 12.80 2.62
CA LEU A 122 15.38 12.06 3.28
C LEU A 122 15.22 10.68 2.61
N VAL A 123 14.72 9.71 3.34
CA VAL A 123 14.45 8.37 2.84
C VAL A 123 13.20 7.84 3.49
N ALA A 124 12.33 7.23 2.69
CA ALA A 124 11.24 6.38 3.15
C ALA A 124 11.34 5.01 2.48
N ASP A 125 10.97 3.97 3.19
CA ASP A 125 10.67 2.68 2.57
C ASP A 125 9.14 2.47 2.51
N ARG A 126 8.72 1.34 1.89
CA ARG A 126 7.29 1.02 1.75
C ARG A 126 6.56 0.95 3.09
N TRP A 127 7.26 0.52 4.15
CA TRP A 127 6.67 0.38 5.49
C TRP A 127 6.48 1.72 6.16
N ASP A 128 7.49 2.60 6.07
CA ASP A 128 7.42 3.97 6.59
C ASP A 128 6.29 4.74 5.92
N TYR A 129 6.19 4.65 4.58
CA TYR A 129 5.16 5.30 3.79
C TYR A 129 3.74 4.82 4.16
N LEU A 130 3.51 3.51 4.18
CA LEU A 130 2.20 2.95 4.53
C LEU A 130 1.81 3.23 5.99
N ARG A 131 2.79 3.26 6.89
CA ARG A 131 2.55 3.67 8.28
C ARG A 131 2.07 5.11 8.35
N ALA A 132 2.77 6.03 7.69
CA ALA A 132 2.42 7.44 7.67
C ALA A 132 1.01 7.67 7.12
N LEU A 133 0.66 7.03 5.99
CA LEU A 133 -0.69 7.10 5.44
C LEU A 133 -1.76 6.57 6.41
N ALA A 134 -1.51 5.43 7.04
CA ALA A 134 -2.46 4.82 7.98
C ALA A 134 -2.66 5.68 9.23
N GLU A 135 -1.58 6.23 9.78
CA GLU A 135 -1.64 7.12 10.95
C GLU A 135 -2.37 8.42 10.62
N THR A 136 -2.16 9.00 9.44
CA THR A 136 -2.92 10.18 8.95
C THR A 136 -4.42 9.87 8.86
N GLU A 137 -4.81 8.77 8.22
CA GLU A 137 -6.22 8.35 8.13
C GLU A 137 -6.85 8.13 9.52
N MET A 138 -6.08 7.56 10.45
CA MET A 138 -6.55 7.37 11.83
C MET A 138 -6.72 8.68 12.57
N LEU A 139 -5.77 9.62 12.45
CA LEU A 139 -5.84 10.95 13.09
C LEU A 139 -7.01 11.78 12.60
N GLU A 140 -7.36 11.66 11.32
CA GLU A 140 -8.48 12.39 10.73
C GLU A 140 -9.85 11.83 11.10
N ARG A 141 -9.93 10.54 11.44
CA ARG A 141 -11.21 9.83 11.55
C ARG A 141 -11.53 9.29 12.93
N LEU A 142 -10.52 9.10 13.78
CA LEU A 142 -10.70 8.63 15.15
C LEU A 142 -10.54 9.81 16.10
N ASP A 143 -11.58 10.05 16.93
CA ASP A 143 -11.54 11.12 17.94
C ASP A 143 -10.54 10.83 19.07
N ASP A 144 -10.23 9.55 19.26
CA ASP A 144 -9.35 9.07 20.32
C ASP A 144 -7.92 8.89 19.77
N ARG A 145 -7.02 9.79 20.19
CA ARG A 145 -5.59 9.79 19.82
C ARG A 145 -4.76 8.68 20.47
N GLU A 146 -5.35 7.86 21.32
CA GLU A 146 -4.65 6.71 21.91
C GLU A 146 -4.54 5.53 20.95
N TRP A 147 -5.29 5.53 19.85
CA TRP A 147 -5.16 4.52 18.82
C TRP A 147 -3.80 4.58 18.14
N SER A 148 -3.17 3.42 18.03
CA SER A 148 -1.87 3.27 17.36
C SER A 148 -1.97 2.35 16.14
N PHE A 149 -1.06 2.53 15.18
CA PHE A 149 -0.95 1.68 14.00
C PHE A 149 0.27 0.74 14.08
N GLY A 150 0.18 -0.42 13.43
CA GLY A 150 1.30 -1.34 13.30
C GLY A 150 1.13 -2.41 12.24
N PHE A 151 2.22 -3.16 12.00
CA PHE A 151 2.19 -4.34 11.15
C PHE A 151 2.28 -5.59 12.02
N ASP A 152 1.52 -6.63 11.65
CA ASP A 152 1.55 -7.91 12.35
C ASP A 152 1.95 -9.07 11.43
N SER A 153 2.04 -10.27 11.99
CA SER A 153 2.40 -11.48 11.26
C SER A 153 1.20 -12.38 10.95
N GLY A 154 -0.01 -11.82 10.92
CA GLY A 154 -1.24 -12.54 10.58
C GLY A 154 -1.20 -13.06 9.14
N ARG A 155 -1.26 -14.38 8.96
CA ARG A 155 -1.24 -15.02 7.62
C ARG A 155 -2.62 -15.37 7.09
N ARG A 156 -3.67 -15.19 7.89
CA ARG A 156 -5.04 -15.62 7.59
C ARG A 156 -6.05 -14.50 7.64
N ARG A 157 -5.58 -13.28 7.89
CA ARG A 157 -6.36 -12.05 7.88
C ARG A 157 -5.53 -10.91 7.28
N ALA A 158 -6.20 -9.94 6.70
CA ALA A 158 -5.57 -8.76 6.13
C ALA A 158 -5.17 -7.74 7.21
N GLY A 159 -6.07 -7.48 8.16
CA GLY A 159 -5.88 -6.56 9.27
C GLY A 159 -6.51 -7.06 10.57
N MET A 160 -6.42 -6.25 11.60
CA MET A 160 -7.05 -6.48 12.91
C MET A 160 -7.24 -5.16 13.65
N CYS A 161 -8.42 -4.96 14.21
CA CYS A 161 -8.71 -3.92 15.17
C CYS A 161 -8.72 -4.53 16.58
N SER A 162 -7.76 -4.16 17.44
CA SER A 162 -7.70 -4.54 18.85
C SER A 162 -8.26 -3.41 19.71
N TYR A 163 -9.43 -3.60 20.27
CA TYR A 163 -10.07 -2.60 21.12
C TYR A 163 -9.37 -2.43 22.47
N ASN A 164 -8.90 -3.53 23.06
CA ASN A 164 -8.22 -3.51 24.35
C ASN A 164 -6.88 -2.75 24.28
N ASP A 165 -6.15 -2.92 23.17
CA ASP A 165 -4.85 -2.29 22.97
C ASP A 165 -4.98 -0.94 22.25
N LYS A 166 -6.19 -0.54 21.84
CA LYS A 166 -6.44 0.60 20.93
C LYS A 166 -5.46 0.60 19.76
N LYS A 167 -5.43 -0.52 19.04
CA LYS A 167 -4.46 -0.74 17.99
C LYS A 167 -5.09 -1.31 16.73
N ILE A 168 -4.75 -0.68 15.61
CA ILE A 168 -5.04 -1.19 14.27
C ILE A 168 -3.76 -1.79 13.70
N THR A 169 -3.85 -2.99 13.14
CA THR A 169 -2.72 -3.63 12.47
C THR A 169 -3.11 -4.12 11.08
N VAL A 170 -2.12 -4.15 10.19
CA VAL A 170 -2.21 -4.78 8.87
C VAL A 170 -1.16 -5.89 8.78
N SER A 171 -1.52 -6.98 8.14
CA SER A 171 -0.60 -8.10 7.94
C SER A 171 0.58 -7.69 7.07
N LYS A 172 1.80 -7.94 7.55
CA LYS A 172 3.03 -7.73 6.77
C LYS A 172 3.03 -8.54 5.45
N TYR A 173 2.36 -9.69 5.42
CA TYR A 173 2.25 -10.50 4.21
C TYR A 173 1.33 -9.87 3.17
N LEU A 174 0.28 -9.14 3.60
CA LEU A 174 -0.55 -8.34 2.71
C LEU A 174 0.29 -7.22 2.06
N VAL A 175 1.04 -6.48 2.86
CA VAL A 175 1.89 -5.38 2.40
C VAL A 175 2.89 -5.81 1.31
N LEU A 176 3.36 -7.04 1.38
CA LEU A 176 4.35 -7.57 0.42
C LEU A 176 3.75 -7.99 -0.92
N VAL A 177 2.44 -8.24 -1.01
CA VAL A 177 1.80 -8.81 -2.22
C VAL A 177 0.75 -7.90 -2.86
N HIS A 178 0.24 -6.92 -2.12
CA HIS A 178 -0.84 -6.04 -2.57
C HIS A 178 -0.36 -4.61 -2.87
N SER A 179 -1.19 -3.85 -3.59
CA SER A 179 -0.95 -2.43 -3.85
C SER A 179 -1.04 -1.57 -2.59
N VAL A 180 -0.54 -0.34 -2.65
CA VAL A 180 -0.71 0.65 -1.58
C VAL A 180 -2.21 0.87 -1.30
N ASP A 181 -3.01 1.02 -2.36
CA ASP A 181 -4.45 1.24 -2.24
C ASP A 181 -5.17 0.07 -1.56
N ASP A 182 -4.86 -1.18 -1.92
CA ASP A 182 -5.41 -2.38 -1.28
C ASP A 182 -5.10 -2.43 0.22
N VAL A 183 -3.86 -2.10 0.59
CA VAL A 183 -3.45 -2.02 2.00
C VAL A 183 -4.26 -0.94 2.72
N MET A 184 -4.45 0.24 2.10
CA MET A 184 -5.24 1.32 2.68
C MET A 184 -6.73 0.98 2.78
N GLN A 185 -7.29 0.20 1.85
CA GLN A 185 -8.65 -0.34 2.00
C GLN A 185 -8.78 -1.22 3.25
N THR A 186 -7.75 -2.01 3.57
CA THR A 186 -7.72 -2.77 4.84
C THR A 186 -7.66 -1.84 6.06
N VAL A 187 -6.87 -0.76 6.00
CA VAL A 187 -6.82 0.25 7.08
C VAL A 187 -8.20 0.87 7.31
N LEU A 188 -8.91 1.29 6.25
CA LEU A 188 -10.26 1.84 6.35
C LEU A 188 -11.28 0.83 6.93
N HIS A 189 -11.14 -0.45 6.59
CA HIS A 189 -11.92 -1.55 7.17
C HIS A 189 -11.75 -1.62 8.69
N GLU A 190 -10.51 -1.58 9.17
CA GLU A 190 -10.21 -1.66 10.61
C GLU A 190 -10.59 -0.36 11.36
N ILE A 191 -10.46 0.81 10.73
CA ILE A 191 -10.98 2.09 11.27
C ILE A 191 -12.50 2.01 11.44
N ALA A 192 -13.22 1.43 10.48
CA ALA A 192 -14.67 1.25 10.60
C ALA A 192 -15.04 0.37 11.81
N HIS A 193 -14.25 -0.68 12.11
CA HIS A 193 -14.41 -1.46 13.33
C HIS A 193 -14.17 -0.59 14.57
N ALA A 194 -13.10 0.18 14.63
CA ALA A 194 -12.79 1.06 15.75
C ALA A 194 -13.94 2.04 16.05
N LEU A 195 -14.53 2.64 15.00
CA LEU A 195 -15.66 3.57 15.13
C LEU A 195 -16.97 2.91 15.57
N CYS A 196 -17.22 1.67 15.11
CA CYS A 196 -18.47 0.98 15.40
C CYS A 196 -18.47 0.25 16.75
N GLY A 197 -17.31 -0.14 17.24
CA GLY A 197 -17.13 -0.89 18.48
C GLY A 197 -17.24 -2.42 18.31
N PRO A 198 -16.81 -3.19 19.35
CA PRO A 198 -16.56 -4.63 19.24
C PRO A 198 -17.83 -5.49 19.03
N LYS A 199 -19.01 -4.96 19.32
CA LYS A 199 -20.25 -5.72 19.21
C LYS A 199 -20.84 -5.74 17.80
N GLU A 200 -20.41 -4.83 16.92
CA GLU A 200 -21.04 -4.65 15.61
C GLU A 200 -20.58 -5.67 14.56
N GLY A 201 -19.36 -6.20 14.68
CA GLY A 201 -18.79 -7.09 13.66
C GLY A 201 -18.90 -6.45 12.26
N HIS A 202 -19.38 -7.19 11.27
CA HIS A 202 -19.66 -6.70 9.91
C HIS A 202 -21.17 -6.43 9.71
N SER A 203 -21.81 -5.77 10.66
CA SER A 203 -23.23 -5.42 10.61
C SER A 203 -23.55 -4.41 9.50
N LYS A 204 -24.84 -4.15 9.27
CA LYS A 204 -25.28 -3.07 8.36
C LYS A 204 -24.75 -1.70 8.79
N LYS A 205 -24.65 -1.45 10.11
CA LYS A 205 -24.08 -0.22 10.66
C LYS A 205 -22.59 -0.11 10.33
N TRP A 206 -21.82 -1.18 10.55
CA TRP A 206 -20.42 -1.23 10.19
C TRP A 206 -20.22 -0.97 8.69
N LEU A 207 -20.98 -1.65 7.82
CA LEU A 207 -20.85 -1.46 6.36
C LEU A 207 -21.17 -0.03 5.93
N ALA A 208 -22.18 0.60 6.53
CA ALA A 208 -22.53 1.99 6.26
C ALA A 208 -21.39 2.95 6.70
N THR A 209 -20.78 2.69 7.86
CA THR A 209 -19.62 3.45 8.35
C THR A 209 -18.43 3.26 7.42
N ALA A 210 -18.07 2.03 7.07
CA ALA A 210 -16.96 1.71 6.18
C ALA A 210 -17.11 2.41 4.81
N LYS A 211 -18.30 2.38 4.21
CA LYS A 211 -18.57 3.09 2.96
C LYS A 211 -18.40 4.61 3.06
N LYS A 212 -18.81 5.22 4.18
CA LYS A 212 -18.59 6.66 4.41
C LYS A 212 -17.10 7.02 4.50
N LEU A 213 -16.26 6.08 4.94
CA LEU A 213 -14.81 6.23 4.98
C LEU A 213 -14.15 6.06 3.60
N GLY A 214 -14.90 5.62 2.56
CA GLY A 214 -14.36 5.31 1.24
C GLY A 214 -13.97 3.83 1.05
N TYR A 215 -14.35 2.94 1.98
CA TYR A 215 -14.13 1.50 1.82
C TYR A 215 -14.99 0.93 0.69
N ARG A 216 -14.36 0.25 -0.28
CA ARG A 216 -15.02 -0.29 -1.49
C ARG A 216 -15.64 -1.66 -1.31
N ASN A 217 -15.54 -2.24 -0.11
CA ASN A 217 -16.00 -3.60 0.20
C ASN A 217 -15.22 -4.70 -0.54
N ASP A 218 -13.94 -4.47 -0.79
CA ASP A 218 -13.04 -5.47 -1.34
C ASP A 218 -12.81 -6.57 -0.30
N LYS A 219 -13.17 -7.79 -0.64
CA LYS A 219 -13.08 -8.91 0.29
C LYS A 219 -11.71 -9.58 0.17
N TYR A 220 -10.82 -9.26 1.08
CA TYR A 220 -9.61 -10.06 1.25
C TYR A 220 -9.95 -11.37 1.94
N THR A 221 -9.75 -12.45 1.24
CA THR A 221 -10.00 -13.81 1.76
C THR A 221 -8.80 -14.37 2.50
N GLY A 222 -7.65 -13.73 2.43
CA GLY A 222 -6.35 -14.24 2.86
C GLY A 222 -5.81 -15.37 1.98
N GLN A 223 -6.50 -15.69 0.88
CA GLN A 223 -6.04 -16.72 -0.06
C GLN A 223 -4.83 -16.27 -0.86
N GLU A 224 -4.74 -14.98 -1.19
CA GLU A 224 -3.61 -14.36 -1.88
C GLU A 224 -2.33 -14.52 -1.05
N ILE A 225 -2.43 -14.24 0.26
CA ILE A 225 -1.32 -14.45 1.20
C ILE A 225 -0.99 -15.94 1.30
N ALA A 226 -2.02 -16.79 1.36
CA ALA A 226 -1.85 -18.24 1.42
C ALA A 226 -1.25 -18.78 0.12
N ALA A 227 -1.64 -18.28 -1.04
CA ALA A 227 -1.08 -18.64 -2.34
C ALA A 227 0.43 -18.38 -2.38
N THR A 228 0.90 -17.31 -1.77
CA THR A 228 2.33 -16.94 -1.75
C THR A 228 3.10 -17.66 -0.66
N TYR A 229 2.57 -17.73 0.57
CA TYR A 229 3.35 -18.08 1.78
C TYR A 229 2.95 -19.39 2.46
N ALA A 230 1.89 -20.07 2.02
CA ALA A 230 1.51 -21.33 2.64
C ALA A 230 2.47 -22.45 2.26
N PRO A 231 2.98 -23.24 3.23
CA PRO A 231 3.92 -24.31 2.96
C PRO A 231 3.31 -25.54 2.28
N TYR A 232 1.99 -25.63 2.19
CA TYR A 232 1.30 -26.72 1.51
C TYR A 232 0.40 -26.17 0.41
N LYS A 233 0.60 -26.70 -0.81
CA LYS A 233 -0.26 -26.46 -1.97
C LYS A 233 -0.96 -27.76 -2.32
N GLY A 234 -2.24 -27.70 -2.59
CA GLY A 234 -3.04 -28.82 -3.05
C GLY A 234 -3.65 -28.55 -4.42
N LEU A 235 -3.78 -29.59 -5.22
CA LEU A 235 -4.47 -29.52 -6.51
C LEU A 235 -5.61 -30.56 -6.52
N CYS A 236 -6.78 -30.17 -7.00
CA CYS A 236 -7.83 -31.11 -7.30
C CYS A 236 -7.72 -31.61 -8.76
N PRO A 237 -8.41 -32.68 -9.16
CA PRO A 237 -8.37 -33.22 -10.54
C PRO A 237 -8.79 -32.17 -11.61
N ASN A 238 -9.58 -31.17 -11.25
CA ASN A 238 -9.99 -30.08 -12.15
C ASN A 238 -9.04 -28.87 -12.10
N GLY A 239 -7.88 -28.97 -11.45
CA GLY A 239 -6.85 -27.93 -11.44
C GLY A 239 -7.08 -26.80 -10.44
N HIS A 240 -8.11 -26.82 -9.59
CA HIS A 240 -8.28 -25.80 -8.56
C HIS A 240 -7.19 -25.91 -7.51
N GLU A 241 -6.57 -24.78 -7.19
CA GLU A 241 -5.51 -24.69 -6.20
C GLU A 241 -6.08 -24.45 -4.80
N HIS A 242 -5.44 -25.09 -3.82
CA HIS A 242 -5.78 -24.95 -2.40
C HIS A 242 -4.50 -24.74 -1.59
N PHE A 243 -4.56 -23.93 -0.54
CA PHE A 243 -3.39 -23.58 0.26
C PHE A 243 -3.64 -23.79 1.76
N ARG A 244 -2.62 -24.32 2.48
CA ARG A 244 -2.69 -24.55 3.92
C ARG A 244 -1.38 -24.22 4.61
N TYR A 245 -1.50 -23.66 5.82
CA TYR A 245 -0.35 -23.36 6.70
C TYR A 245 0.03 -24.53 7.60
N ARG A 246 -0.81 -25.56 7.69
CA ARG A 246 -0.54 -26.79 8.43
C ARG A 246 -0.66 -27.98 7.50
N LYS A 247 0.17 -29.02 7.74
CA LYS A 247 0.10 -30.27 6.99
C LYS A 247 -1.33 -30.83 7.07
N PRO A 248 -1.94 -31.16 5.95
CA PRO A 248 -3.25 -31.82 5.94
C PRO A 248 -3.19 -33.14 6.68
N SER A 249 -4.05 -33.33 7.68
CA SER A 249 -4.10 -34.52 8.53
C SER A 249 -5.22 -35.47 8.14
N ARG A 250 -6.07 -35.08 7.20
CA ARG A 250 -7.19 -35.89 6.68
C ARG A 250 -7.38 -35.64 5.18
N LEU A 251 -8.21 -36.44 4.54
CA LEU A 251 -8.59 -36.29 3.15
C LEU A 251 -9.53 -35.08 3.01
N TYR A 252 -9.27 -34.26 2.00
CA TYR A 252 -10.07 -33.09 1.66
C TYR A 252 -10.50 -33.17 0.21
N SER A 253 -11.74 -32.81 -0.09
CA SER A 253 -12.24 -32.62 -1.44
C SER A 253 -12.43 -31.16 -1.78
N CYS A 254 -12.36 -30.86 -3.06
CA CYS A 254 -12.48 -29.49 -3.58
C CYS A 254 -13.93 -28.98 -3.46
N GLN A 255 -14.11 -27.89 -2.74
CA GLN A 255 -15.42 -27.25 -2.57
C GLN A 255 -15.87 -26.46 -3.81
N HIS A 256 -14.94 -26.11 -4.73
CA HIS A 256 -15.30 -25.51 -6.00
C HIS A 256 -15.92 -26.53 -6.98
N CYS A 257 -15.65 -27.83 -6.79
CA CYS A 257 -16.14 -28.91 -7.64
C CYS A 257 -17.39 -29.59 -7.10
N SER A 258 -17.64 -29.51 -5.78
CA SER A 258 -18.78 -30.23 -5.15
C SER A 258 -19.15 -29.57 -3.82
N ASN A 259 -20.46 -29.42 -3.56
CA ASN A 259 -20.99 -29.04 -2.27
C ASN A 259 -20.90 -30.25 -1.31
N GLY A 260 -19.84 -30.31 -0.48
CA GLY A 260 -19.57 -31.37 0.46
C GLY A 260 -18.43 -32.29 0.00
N TYR A 261 -18.16 -33.34 0.84
CA TYR A 261 -17.09 -34.27 0.55
C TYR A 261 -17.44 -35.16 -0.66
N ASN A 262 -16.54 -35.19 -1.62
CA ASN A 262 -16.65 -36.05 -2.80
C ASN A 262 -15.27 -36.59 -3.18
N SER A 263 -15.12 -37.94 -3.13
CA SER A 263 -13.85 -38.59 -3.40
C SER A 263 -13.33 -38.38 -4.82
N ARG A 264 -14.22 -38.08 -5.80
CA ARG A 264 -13.82 -37.78 -7.18
C ARG A 264 -12.99 -36.51 -7.29
N TYR A 265 -13.16 -35.57 -6.35
CA TYR A 265 -12.48 -34.27 -6.35
C TYR A 265 -11.52 -34.14 -5.16
N MET A 266 -10.90 -35.25 -4.79
CA MET A 266 -9.88 -35.22 -3.73
C MET A 266 -8.71 -34.32 -4.10
N ILE A 267 -8.23 -33.60 -3.11
CA ILE A 267 -7.11 -32.68 -3.24
C ILE A 267 -5.82 -33.42 -2.93
N ASP A 268 -4.92 -33.44 -3.91
CA ASP A 268 -3.56 -33.94 -3.72
C ASP A 268 -2.67 -32.81 -3.16
N TRP A 269 -2.02 -33.07 -2.02
CA TRP A 269 -1.28 -32.09 -1.26
C TRP A 269 0.22 -32.28 -1.37
N MET A 270 0.92 -31.19 -1.76
CA MET A 270 2.37 -31.16 -1.86
C MET A 270 2.95 -30.14 -0.87
N ALA A 271 4.09 -30.46 -0.25
CA ALA A 271 4.89 -29.49 0.45
C ALA A 271 5.60 -28.58 -0.58
N ARG A 272 5.60 -27.29 -0.34
CA ARG A 272 6.36 -26.32 -1.15
C ARG A 272 7.75 -26.15 -0.53
N ALA A 273 8.78 -26.12 -1.38
CA ALA A 273 10.10 -25.69 -0.94
C ALA A 273 10.01 -24.25 -0.40
N SER A 274 10.53 -24.03 0.80
CA SER A 274 10.63 -22.73 1.45
C SER A 274 11.71 -21.87 0.82
#